data_f77f01c0b7423a79cf2bf5d502267814
#
_entry.id   f77f01c0b7423a79cf2bf5d502267814
#
_cell.length_a   1.000
_cell.length_b   1.000
_cell.length_c   1.000
_cell.angle_alpha   90.00
_cell.angle_beta   90.00
_cell.angle_gamma   90.00
#
_symmetry.space_group_name_H-M   'P 1'
#
loop_
_entity.id
_entity.type
_entity.pdbx_description
1 polymer ?
#
loop_
_entity_poly.entity_id
_entity_poly.type
_entity_poly.pdbx_seq_one_letter_code
_entity_poly.pdbx_strand_id
1 'polypeptide(L)'
;MYKSLLLALLAGSVSFFALAAERMTVYKSQYCGCCKTWIKHMEENGFEVKVVETEQLEPIKQQYGITPQLASCHTGVVNGYVVEGQVPAADVQKLLKEKPAIRGLTIPGMPQSAPGMDIPGQPYQVLSISEEGATKVWSSYPG
;
A
#
# COMPACT_ATOMS: atom_id res chain seq x y z
N MET A 1 51.77 -46.93 0.73
CA MET A 1 50.37 -46.78 1.21
C MET A 1 49.99 -45.31 1.13
N TYR A 2 49.36 -44.87 0.05
CA TYR A 2 48.92 -43.51 -0.12
C TYR A 2 47.44 -43.45 0.26
N LYS A 3 47.09 -42.76 1.36
CA LYS A 3 45.69 -42.47 1.73
C LYS A 3 45.28 -41.20 0.98
N SER A 4 44.48 -41.39 -0.07
CA SER A 4 43.83 -40.27 -0.75
C SER A 4 42.69 -39.72 0.09
N LEU A 5 42.85 -38.49 0.57
CA LEU A 5 41.76 -37.71 1.21
C LEU A 5 40.95 -37.04 0.11
N LEU A 6 39.75 -37.55 -0.15
CA LEU A 6 38.77 -36.90 -0.97
C LEU A 6 38.07 -35.81 -0.16
N LEU A 7 38.41 -34.55 -0.42
CA LEU A 7 37.67 -33.39 0.10
C LEU A 7 36.40 -33.22 -0.78
N ALA A 8 35.27 -33.57 -0.23
CA ALA A 8 33.99 -33.25 -0.83
C ALA A 8 33.65 -31.79 -0.57
N LEU A 9 33.75 -30.93 -1.60
CA LEU A 9 33.25 -29.58 -1.58
C LEU A 9 31.72 -29.62 -1.66
N LEU A 10 31.04 -29.41 -0.54
CA LEU A 10 29.60 -29.10 -0.52
C LEU A 10 29.41 -27.66 -1.01
N ALA A 11 29.11 -27.49 -2.29
CA ALA A 11 28.64 -26.23 -2.83
C ALA A 11 27.22 -26.01 -2.35
N GLY A 12 27.04 -25.25 -1.24
CA GLY A 12 25.74 -24.83 -0.76
C GLY A 12 25.15 -23.82 -1.75
N SER A 13 24.13 -24.24 -2.51
CA SER A 13 23.35 -23.33 -3.36
C SER A 13 22.51 -22.43 -2.47
N VAL A 14 22.91 -21.18 -2.31
CA VAL A 14 22.09 -20.15 -1.68
C VAL A 14 21.02 -19.74 -2.69
N SER A 15 19.83 -20.33 -2.59
CA SER A 15 18.68 -19.91 -3.37
C SER A 15 18.22 -18.54 -2.87
N PHE A 16 18.55 -17.48 -3.60
CA PHE A 16 17.93 -16.17 -3.43
C PHE A 16 16.49 -16.28 -3.92
N PHE A 17 15.56 -16.39 -2.99
CA PHE A 17 14.15 -16.16 -3.31
C PHE A 17 14.00 -14.66 -3.57
N ALA A 18 13.92 -14.27 -4.84
CA ALA A 18 13.48 -12.94 -5.21
C ALA A 18 12.03 -12.80 -4.74
N LEU A 19 11.75 -11.92 -3.76
CA LEU A 19 10.40 -11.58 -3.36
C LEU A 19 9.73 -10.90 -4.57
N ALA A 20 8.65 -11.52 -5.09
CA ALA A 20 7.83 -10.91 -6.12
C ALA A 20 7.23 -9.60 -5.58
N ALA A 21 7.22 -8.53 -6.40
CA ALA A 21 6.58 -7.28 -6.04
C ALA A 21 5.07 -7.51 -5.78
N GLU A 22 4.54 -6.88 -4.73
CA GLU A 22 3.11 -6.91 -4.44
C GLU A 22 2.35 -6.09 -5.49
N ARG A 23 1.31 -6.68 -6.06
CA ARG A 23 0.49 -6.06 -7.09
C ARG A 23 -0.67 -5.30 -6.48
N MET A 24 -0.78 -4.05 -6.87
CA MET A 24 -1.85 -3.14 -6.46
C MET A 24 -2.58 -2.60 -7.69
N THR A 25 -3.91 -2.54 -7.64
CA THR A 25 -4.71 -1.82 -8.62
C THR A 25 -5.14 -0.50 -8.02
N VAL A 26 -4.94 0.61 -8.74
CA VAL A 26 -5.31 1.95 -8.28
C VAL A 26 -6.27 2.58 -9.27
N TYR A 27 -7.46 2.90 -8.77
CA TYR A 27 -8.51 3.62 -9.49
C TYR A 27 -8.40 5.11 -9.18
N LYS A 28 -8.23 5.93 -10.21
CA LYS A 28 -8.02 7.37 -10.06
C LYS A 28 -8.56 8.15 -11.25
N SER A 29 -8.88 9.43 -11.04
CA SER A 29 -9.12 10.36 -12.13
C SER A 29 -7.82 10.62 -12.91
N GLN A 30 -7.93 10.74 -14.23
CA GLN A 30 -6.79 11.14 -15.07
C GLN A 30 -6.23 12.52 -14.70
N TYR A 31 -7.03 13.36 -14.05
CA TYR A 31 -6.64 14.72 -13.65
C TYR A 31 -5.99 14.80 -12.28
N CYS A 32 -5.91 13.69 -11.54
CA CYS A 32 -5.35 13.67 -10.19
C CYS A 32 -3.81 13.61 -10.23
N GLY A 33 -3.15 14.76 -10.14
CA GLY A 33 -1.69 14.84 -10.11
C GLY A 33 -1.06 14.26 -8.85
N CYS A 34 -1.63 14.51 -7.67
CA CYS A 34 -1.15 13.96 -6.41
C CYS A 34 -1.28 12.43 -6.36
N CYS A 35 -2.27 11.85 -7.05
CA CYS A 35 -2.41 10.40 -7.19
C CYS A 35 -1.22 9.81 -7.98
N LYS A 36 -0.77 10.47 -9.04
CA LYS A 36 0.41 10.04 -9.81
C LYS A 36 1.67 10.04 -8.94
N THR A 37 1.85 11.08 -8.15
CA THR A 37 2.99 11.19 -7.24
C THR A 37 2.94 10.12 -6.15
N TRP A 38 1.77 9.82 -5.60
CA TRP A 38 1.59 8.72 -4.66
C TRP A 38 1.88 7.34 -5.30
N ILE A 39 1.42 7.10 -6.52
CA ILE A 39 1.73 5.87 -7.25
C ILE A 39 3.24 5.68 -7.40
N LYS A 40 3.96 6.74 -7.76
CA LYS A 40 5.42 6.72 -7.82
C LYS A 40 6.04 6.35 -6.47
N HIS A 41 5.54 6.92 -5.36
CA HIS A 41 5.96 6.56 -4.01
C HIS A 41 5.77 5.06 -3.74
N MET A 42 4.64 4.48 -4.14
CA MET A 42 4.38 3.05 -3.98
C MET A 42 5.34 2.19 -4.82
N GLU A 43 5.56 2.56 -6.08
CA GLU A 43 6.49 1.85 -6.98
C GLU A 43 7.93 1.89 -6.47
N GLU A 44 8.40 3.03 -5.97
CA GLU A 44 9.71 3.20 -5.34
C GLU A 44 9.87 2.36 -4.06
N ASN A 45 8.76 1.94 -3.45
CA ASN A 45 8.73 1.07 -2.27
C ASN A 45 8.36 -0.38 -2.58
N GLY A 46 8.51 -0.82 -3.83
CA GLY A 46 8.43 -2.22 -4.23
C GLY A 46 7.05 -2.73 -4.63
N PHE A 47 6.08 -1.84 -4.84
CA PHE A 47 4.77 -2.23 -5.37
C PHE A 47 4.76 -2.19 -6.91
N GLU A 48 4.09 -3.15 -7.52
CA GLU A 48 3.73 -3.11 -8.94
C GLU A 48 2.31 -2.54 -9.04
N VAL A 49 2.16 -1.37 -9.65
CA VAL A 49 0.88 -0.66 -9.68
C VAL A 49 0.25 -0.75 -11.06
N LYS A 50 -0.97 -1.32 -11.12
CA LYS A 50 -1.85 -1.21 -12.27
C LYS A 50 -2.77 -0.01 -12.06
N VAL A 51 -2.69 0.97 -12.95
CA VAL A 51 -3.54 2.17 -12.90
C VAL A 51 -4.77 1.97 -13.76
N VAL A 52 -5.95 2.26 -13.19
CA VAL A 52 -7.22 2.34 -13.90
C VAL A 52 -7.74 3.77 -13.80
N GLU A 53 -7.63 4.51 -14.89
CA GLU A 53 -8.15 5.87 -14.96
C GLU A 53 -9.66 5.84 -15.23
N THR A 54 -10.42 6.50 -14.37
CA THR A 54 -11.88 6.59 -14.47
C THR A 54 -12.41 7.79 -13.72
N GLU A 55 -13.44 8.40 -14.25
CA GLU A 55 -14.21 9.42 -13.53
C GLU A 55 -15.38 8.81 -12.73
N GLN A 56 -15.60 7.49 -12.83
CA GLN A 56 -16.62 6.73 -12.09
C GLN A 56 -16.06 6.15 -10.79
N LEU A 57 -15.51 7.01 -9.92
CA LEU A 57 -14.90 6.56 -8.66
C LEU A 57 -15.92 6.19 -7.60
N GLU A 58 -17.06 6.86 -7.57
CA GLU A 58 -18.09 6.63 -6.54
C GLU A 58 -18.58 5.17 -6.49
N PRO A 59 -18.97 4.53 -7.61
CA PRO A 59 -19.37 3.12 -7.59
C PRO A 59 -18.25 2.19 -7.08
N ILE A 60 -16.99 2.50 -7.40
CA ILE A 60 -15.83 1.73 -6.94
C ILE A 60 -15.67 1.88 -5.43
N LYS A 61 -15.72 3.10 -4.90
CA LYS A 61 -15.67 3.36 -3.47
C LYS A 61 -16.78 2.62 -2.72
N GLN A 62 -17.99 2.65 -3.22
CA GLN A 62 -19.13 1.91 -2.65
C GLN A 62 -18.89 0.41 -2.64
N GLN A 63 -18.36 -0.15 -3.73
CA GLN A 63 -18.03 -1.58 -3.82
C GLN A 63 -17.07 -2.02 -2.72
N TYR A 64 -16.10 -1.19 -2.37
CA TYR A 64 -15.12 -1.47 -1.32
C TYR A 64 -15.51 -0.91 0.06
N GLY A 65 -16.73 -0.42 0.21
CA GLY A 65 -17.24 0.07 1.49
C GLY A 65 -16.61 1.37 1.97
N ILE A 66 -16.14 2.19 1.05
CA ILE A 66 -15.62 3.53 1.34
C ILE A 66 -16.79 4.52 1.33
N THR A 67 -17.19 4.95 2.52
CA THR A 67 -18.21 5.99 2.70
C THR A 67 -17.63 7.37 2.41
N PRO A 68 -18.47 8.40 2.19
CA PRO A 68 -17.97 9.78 2.01
C PRO A 68 -17.05 10.27 3.11
N GLN A 69 -17.27 9.84 4.37
CA GLN A 69 -16.45 10.22 5.52
C GLN A 69 -15.04 9.58 5.49
N LEU A 70 -14.90 8.45 4.80
CA LEU A 70 -13.64 7.72 4.67
C LEU A 70 -12.90 8.05 3.38
N ALA A 71 -13.58 8.71 2.42
CA ALA A 71 -13.10 8.89 1.07
C ALA A 71 -11.94 9.89 0.94
N SER A 72 -11.06 9.58 0.00
CA SER A 72 -10.00 10.45 -0.49
C SER A 72 -10.06 10.50 -2.03
N CYS A 73 -8.95 10.88 -2.67
CA CYS A 73 -8.93 11.14 -4.12
C CYS A 73 -8.84 9.87 -4.97
N HIS A 74 -8.27 8.78 -4.48
CA HIS A 74 -8.13 7.53 -5.23
C HIS A 74 -8.39 6.31 -4.33
N THR A 75 -8.61 5.17 -4.95
CA THR A 75 -8.87 3.91 -4.27
C THR A 75 -7.94 2.84 -4.80
N GLY A 76 -7.07 2.33 -3.94
CA GLY A 76 -6.20 1.21 -4.21
C GLY A 76 -6.77 -0.10 -3.68
N VAL A 77 -6.42 -1.21 -4.33
CA VAL A 77 -6.77 -2.56 -3.88
C VAL A 77 -5.54 -3.45 -4.00
N VAL A 78 -5.17 -4.11 -2.91
CA VAL A 78 -4.04 -5.02 -2.84
C VAL A 78 -4.38 -6.21 -1.91
N ASN A 79 -4.21 -7.43 -2.40
CA ASN A 79 -4.52 -8.65 -1.65
C ASN A 79 -5.89 -8.65 -0.94
N GLY A 80 -6.92 -8.07 -1.60
CA GLY A 80 -8.26 -7.95 -1.05
C GLY A 80 -8.46 -6.79 -0.07
N TYR A 81 -7.40 -6.09 0.35
CA TYR A 81 -7.49 -4.89 1.17
C TYR A 81 -7.72 -3.65 0.30
N VAL A 82 -8.56 -2.75 0.78
CA VAL A 82 -8.69 -1.40 0.21
C VAL A 82 -7.67 -0.47 0.86
N VAL A 83 -7.05 0.37 0.06
CA VAL A 83 -6.14 1.43 0.48
C VAL A 83 -6.66 2.74 -0.10
N GLU A 84 -7.30 3.53 0.73
CA GLU A 84 -7.96 4.76 0.31
C GLU A 84 -7.08 5.98 0.58
N GLY A 85 -6.76 6.73 -0.47
CA GLY A 85 -5.95 7.94 -0.38
C GLY A 85 -4.46 7.66 -0.23
N GLN A 86 -3.73 8.67 0.22
CA GLN A 86 -2.26 8.72 0.20
C GLN A 86 -1.61 8.02 1.40
N VAL A 87 -2.02 6.80 1.67
CA VAL A 87 -1.46 5.96 2.74
C VAL A 87 0.03 5.70 2.45
N PRO A 88 0.94 5.94 3.42
CA PRO A 88 2.36 5.63 3.23
C PRO A 88 2.60 4.17 2.91
N ALA A 89 3.56 3.90 2.04
CA ALA A 89 3.93 2.54 1.64
C ALA A 89 4.29 1.65 2.83
N ALA A 90 4.94 2.20 3.86
CA ALA A 90 5.27 1.48 5.08
C ALA A 90 4.04 0.91 5.81
N ASP A 91 2.93 1.66 5.83
CA ASP A 91 1.68 1.21 6.43
C ASP A 91 1.03 0.09 5.62
N VAL A 92 1.07 0.19 4.30
CA VAL A 92 0.58 -0.88 3.41
C VAL A 92 1.43 -2.14 3.54
N GLN A 93 2.75 -2.00 3.61
CA GLN A 93 3.67 -3.13 3.85
C GLN A 93 3.38 -3.82 5.18
N LYS A 94 3.14 -3.06 6.25
CA LYS A 94 2.75 -3.57 7.56
C LYS A 94 1.42 -4.32 7.50
N LEU A 95 0.42 -3.76 6.80
CA LEU A 95 -0.88 -4.40 6.58
C LEU A 95 -0.73 -5.77 5.90
N LEU A 96 0.07 -5.84 4.85
CA LEU A 96 0.30 -7.09 4.09
C LEU A 96 1.10 -8.12 4.88
N LYS A 97 1.96 -7.69 5.79
CA LYS A 97 2.72 -8.57 6.68
C LYS A 97 1.86 -9.12 7.82
N GLU A 98 1.07 -8.28 8.46
CA GLU A 98 0.25 -8.66 9.63
C GLU A 98 -1.02 -9.39 9.24
N LYS A 99 -1.57 -9.13 8.06
CA LYS A 99 -2.80 -9.75 7.53
C LYS A 99 -3.98 -9.73 8.50
N PRO A 100 -4.32 -8.57 9.09
CA PRO A 100 -5.44 -8.48 10.02
C PRO A 100 -6.79 -8.69 9.31
N ALA A 101 -7.81 -9.09 10.06
CA ALA A 101 -9.18 -9.23 9.56
C ALA A 101 -9.88 -7.86 9.53
N ILE A 102 -9.44 -6.99 8.64
CA ILE A 102 -10.01 -5.65 8.42
C ILE A 102 -10.30 -5.44 6.94
N ARG A 103 -11.09 -4.43 6.63
CA ARG A 103 -11.38 -4.05 5.24
C ARG A 103 -10.17 -3.41 4.56
N GLY A 104 -9.45 -2.56 5.27
CA GLY A 104 -8.27 -1.86 4.76
C GLY A 104 -7.87 -0.63 5.57
N LEU A 105 -7.18 0.28 4.89
CA LEU A 105 -6.66 1.52 5.46
C LEU A 105 -7.19 2.73 4.70
N THR A 106 -7.31 3.86 5.39
CA THR A 106 -7.67 5.15 4.76
C THR A 106 -6.94 6.32 5.41
N ILE A 107 -6.68 7.32 4.61
CA ILE A 107 -6.46 8.70 5.05
C ILE A 107 -7.58 9.54 4.45
N PRO A 108 -8.65 9.86 5.20
CA PRO A 108 -9.74 10.67 4.67
C PRO A 108 -9.25 12.07 4.25
N GLY A 109 -9.77 12.57 3.14
CA GLY A 109 -9.32 13.85 2.60
C GLY A 109 -7.94 13.76 1.96
N MET A 110 -7.18 14.84 2.02
CA MET A 110 -5.84 14.96 1.43
C MET A 110 -4.93 15.80 2.34
N PRO A 111 -4.40 15.24 3.44
CA PRO A 111 -3.44 15.95 4.28
C PRO A 111 -2.21 16.35 3.48
N GLN A 112 -1.76 17.57 3.66
CA GLN A 112 -0.67 18.14 2.85
C GLN A 112 0.68 17.42 3.05
N SER A 113 0.91 16.81 4.21
CA SER A 113 2.16 16.11 4.51
C SER A 113 2.16 14.64 4.08
N ALA A 114 1.02 14.10 3.64
CA ALA A 114 0.96 12.72 3.17
C ALA A 114 1.77 12.52 1.88
N PRO A 115 2.26 11.29 1.61
CA PRO A 115 2.99 10.99 0.38
C PRO A 115 2.16 11.31 -0.87
N GLY A 116 2.77 12.01 -1.82
CA GLY A 116 2.10 12.51 -3.01
C GLY A 116 1.70 13.99 -2.93
N MET A 117 1.45 14.52 -1.73
CA MET A 117 1.34 15.95 -1.46
C MET A 117 2.69 16.53 -1.01
N ASP A 118 3.37 15.87 -0.10
CA ASP A 118 4.75 16.11 0.34
C ASP A 118 5.05 17.54 0.83
N ILE A 119 4.04 18.21 1.40
CA ILE A 119 4.16 19.55 1.99
C ILE A 119 4.20 19.38 3.51
N PRO A 120 5.36 19.51 4.19
CA PRO A 120 5.49 19.27 5.61
C PRO A 120 4.68 20.25 6.47
N GLY A 121 4.32 19.83 7.68
CA GLY A 121 3.74 20.67 8.72
C GLY A 121 2.29 20.35 9.11
N GLN A 122 1.61 19.44 8.42
CA GLN A 122 0.27 19.01 8.79
C GLN A 122 0.27 17.60 9.38
N PRO A 123 0.06 17.43 10.71
CA PRO A 123 -0.12 16.10 11.28
C PRO A 123 -1.29 15.34 10.66
N TYR A 124 -1.16 14.04 10.51
CA TYR A 124 -2.24 13.20 10.00
C TYR A 124 -2.18 11.79 10.59
N GLN A 125 -3.27 11.07 10.45
CA GLN A 125 -3.39 9.68 10.91
C GLN A 125 -3.83 8.79 9.75
N VAL A 126 -3.27 7.58 9.72
CA VAL A 126 -3.80 6.47 8.94
C VAL A 126 -4.81 5.73 9.82
N LEU A 127 -6.00 5.50 9.29
CA LEU A 127 -7.05 4.77 9.99
C LEU A 127 -7.20 3.37 9.39
N SER A 128 -7.38 2.38 10.25
CA SER A 128 -7.90 1.07 9.83
C SER A 128 -9.41 1.13 9.72
N ILE A 129 -9.97 0.38 8.77
CA ILE A 129 -11.41 0.22 8.58
C ILE A 129 -11.74 -1.23 8.88
N SER A 130 -12.57 -1.49 9.90
CA SER A 130 -13.03 -2.85 10.21
C SER A 130 -13.97 -3.37 9.11
N GLU A 131 -14.25 -4.67 9.12
CA GLU A 131 -15.20 -5.27 8.18
C GLU A 131 -16.61 -4.68 8.32
N GLU A 132 -16.97 -4.17 9.49
CA GLU A 132 -18.23 -3.48 9.78
C GLU A 132 -18.19 -1.98 9.48
N GLY A 133 -17.02 -1.44 9.09
CA GLY A 133 -16.85 -0.03 8.73
C GLY A 133 -16.44 0.90 9.87
N ALA A 134 -16.16 0.37 11.07
CA ALA A 134 -15.61 1.15 12.17
C ALA A 134 -14.13 1.49 11.94
N THR A 135 -13.69 2.63 12.44
CA THR A 135 -12.30 3.08 12.29
C THR A 135 -11.54 3.07 13.61
N LYS A 136 -10.23 2.79 13.49
CA LYS A 136 -9.25 2.94 14.57
C LYS A 136 -8.00 3.59 14.02
N VAL A 137 -7.22 4.27 14.85
CA VAL A 137 -5.91 4.77 14.46
C VAL A 137 -4.98 3.59 14.19
N TRP A 138 -4.44 3.54 12.99
CA TRP A 138 -3.43 2.55 12.57
C TRP A 138 -2.02 3.09 12.80
N SER A 139 -1.75 4.31 12.37
CA SER A 139 -0.50 5.02 12.59
C SER A 139 -0.74 6.54 12.63
N SER A 140 0.20 7.28 13.23
CA SER A 140 0.16 8.74 13.35
C SER A 140 1.47 9.33 12.86
N TYR A 141 1.36 10.44 12.13
CA TYR A 141 2.49 11.16 11.56
C TYR A 141 2.47 12.61 12.03
N PRO A 142 3.63 13.16 12.41
CA PRO A 142 3.70 14.54 12.91
C PRO A 142 3.56 15.60 11.81
N GLY A 143 3.76 15.22 10.54
CA GLY A 143 3.70 16.13 9.39
C GLY A 143 5.06 16.64 8.94
#